data_0728c0758c01a0e58130c77f05171dc7
#
_entry.id   0728c0758c01a0e58130c77f05171dc7
#
_cell.length_a   1.000
_cell.length_b   1.000
_cell.length_c   1.000
_cell.angle_alpha   90.00
_cell.angle_beta   90.00
_cell.angle_gamma   90.00
#
_symmetry.space_group_name_H-M   'P 1'
#
loop_
_entity.id
_entity.type
_entity.pdbx_description
1 polymer ?
#
loop_
_entity_poly.entity_id
_entity_poly.type
_entity_poly.pdbx_seq_one_letter_code
_entity_poly.pdbx_strand_id
1 'polypeptide(L)'
;MNITSWLQYDFMRNALIAVLIITPLFGIMGTMIVNKKMAYFSDALGHSALTGIAVGVVCGMADTSLAMVIFAIVFALLLNKIGSLNTASTDTIISVFSSCSVAIGLAILSKGGNFSKYSSILVGDVLSITKTERVYLIVIFVVTIVFWVLCFNKLNAICIHRSVAKSKGIHVRLLDNLFAVLVALIVMLSIKWIGILIINALLILPAASSRNISENMREYHFFSVIFSVFSGIVGLAVSYYTNVATGPMIVIIASVIYFSTFIFGRKLKK
;
A
#
# COMPACT_ATOMS: atom_id res chain seq x y z
N MET A 1 -24.37 10.67 -23.21
CA MET A 1 -23.87 9.55 -22.38
C MET A 1 -23.99 9.99 -20.92
N ASN A 2 -24.81 9.31 -20.11
CA ASN A 2 -24.91 9.66 -18.69
C ASN A 2 -23.60 9.29 -17.99
N ILE A 3 -22.88 10.28 -17.46
CA ILE A 3 -21.58 10.12 -16.78
C ILE A 3 -21.68 9.15 -15.58
N THR A 4 -22.88 8.88 -15.10
CA THR A 4 -23.16 8.02 -13.93
C THR A 4 -23.71 6.63 -14.31
N SER A 5 -23.74 6.26 -15.61
CA SER A 5 -24.30 4.98 -16.05
C SER A 5 -23.58 3.76 -15.43
N TRP A 6 -22.29 3.87 -15.15
CA TRP A 6 -21.50 2.81 -14.50
C TRP A 6 -21.94 2.51 -13.05
N LEU A 7 -22.56 3.47 -12.35
CA LEU A 7 -23.09 3.27 -11.00
C LEU A 7 -24.38 2.44 -10.94
N GLN A 8 -24.98 2.11 -12.08
CA GLN A 8 -26.16 1.25 -12.12
C GLN A 8 -25.82 -0.22 -11.84
N TYR A 9 -24.58 -0.62 -12.05
CA TYR A 9 -24.10 -1.98 -11.82
C TYR A 9 -23.65 -2.19 -10.36
N ASP A 10 -24.15 -3.24 -9.72
CA ASP A 10 -23.84 -3.54 -8.31
C ASP A 10 -22.35 -3.79 -8.07
N PHE A 11 -21.65 -4.44 -9.02
CA PHE A 11 -20.20 -4.66 -8.89
C PHE A 11 -19.43 -3.35 -8.95
N MET A 12 -19.84 -2.37 -9.74
CA MET A 12 -19.20 -1.05 -9.79
C MET A 12 -19.43 -0.23 -8.52
N ARG A 13 -20.63 -0.34 -7.92
CA ARG A 13 -20.91 0.29 -6.62
C ARG A 13 -20.05 -0.31 -5.51
N ASN A 14 -19.91 -1.64 -5.52
CA ASN A 14 -19.04 -2.32 -4.56
C ASN A 14 -17.58 -1.92 -4.75
N ALA A 15 -17.09 -1.85 -5.99
CA ALA A 15 -15.75 -1.38 -6.32
C ALA A 15 -15.53 0.08 -5.87
N LEU A 16 -16.50 0.97 -6.08
CA LEU A 16 -16.42 2.36 -5.65
C LEU A 16 -16.29 2.45 -4.12
N ILE A 17 -17.11 1.69 -3.37
CA ILE A 17 -17.01 1.65 -1.90
C ILE A 17 -15.62 1.18 -1.47
N ALA A 18 -15.10 0.12 -2.09
CA ALA A 18 -13.76 -0.37 -1.79
C ALA A 18 -12.68 0.68 -2.08
N VAL A 19 -12.74 1.33 -3.24
CA VAL A 19 -11.83 2.42 -3.62
C VAL A 19 -11.88 3.57 -2.62
N LEU A 20 -13.08 4.00 -2.21
CA LEU A 20 -13.27 5.07 -1.22
C LEU A 20 -12.74 4.74 0.17
N ILE A 21 -12.62 3.46 0.52
CA ILE A 21 -12.03 3.02 1.80
C ILE A 21 -10.50 2.92 1.65
N ILE A 22 -10.01 2.31 0.57
CA ILE A 22 -8.58 1.99 0.39
C ILE A 22 -7.77 3.25 0.05
N THR A 23 -8.27 4.12 -0.82
CA THR A 23 -7.49 5.26 -1.30
C THR A 23 -7.12 6.26 -0.20
N PRO A 24 -7.99 6.64 0.76
CA PRO A 24 -7.58 7.47 1.89
C PRO A 24 -6.51 6.79 2.76
N LEU A 25 -6.60 5.47 2.97
CA LEU A 25 -5.58 4.72 3.71
C LEU A 25 -4.22 4.85 3.04
N PHE A 26 -4.18 4.66 1.72
CA PHE A 26 -2.94 4.80 0.95
C PHE A 26 -2.42 6.24 0.95
N GLY A 27 -3.30 7.22 0.84
CA GLY A 27 -2.94 8.63 0.96
C GLY A 27 -2.28 8.95 2.30
N ILE A 28 -2.86 8.49 3.40
CA ILE A 28 -2.34 8.73 4.75
C ILE A 28 -1.05 7.95 5.00
N MET A 29 -1.04 6.64 4.76
CA MET A 29 0.12 5.80 5.02
C MET A 29 1.29 6.12 4.09
N GLY A 30 1.00 6.43 2.83
CA GLY A 30 1.99 6.81 1.83
C GLY A 30 2.82 8.02 2.25
N THR A 31 2.24 9.02 2.89
CA THR A 31 2.97 10.20 3.38
C THR A 31 4.05 9.81 4.40
N MET A 32 3.75 8.88 5.31
CA MET A 32 4.73 8.39 6.29
C MET A 32 5.75 7.45 5.67
N ILE A 33 5.35 6.61 4.71
CA ILE A 33 6.26 5.73 3.95
C ILE A 33 7.31 6.59 3.22
N VAL A 34 6.86 7.65 2.53
CA VAL A 34 7.76 8.57 1.82
C VAL A 34 8.66 9.34 2.79
N ASN A 35 8.11 9.87 3.90
CA ASN A 35 8.89 10.61 4.90
C ASN A 35 9.92 9.74 5.63
N LYS A 36 9.59 8.48 5.90
CA LYS A 36 10.52 7.51 6.50
C LYS A 36 11.53 6.94 5.49
N LYS A 37 11.44 7.30 4.20
CA LYS A 37 12.25 6.73 3.11
C LYS A 37 12.08 5.20 3.02
N MET A 38 10.85 4.71 3.22
CA MET A 38 10.51 3.28 3.24
C MET A 38 9.77 2.85 1.97
N ALA A 39 9.96 3.52 0.84
CA ALA A 39 9.26 3.18 -0.41
C ALA A 39 9.50 1.73 -0.85
N TYR A 40 10.74 1.25 -0.77
CA TYR A 40 11.07 -0.14 -1.09
C TYR A 40 10.48 -1.15 -0.10
N PHE A 41 10.15 -0.73 1.12
CA PHE A 41 9.53 -1.62 2.12
C PHE A 41 8.12 -2.06 1.70
N SER A 42 7.30 -1.15 1.18
CA SER A 42 5.95 -1.49 0.68
C SER A 42 6.02 -2.37 -0.57
N ASP A 43 7.02 -2.16 -1.43
CA ASP A 43 7.28 -2.99 -2.59
C ASP A 43 7.69 -4.42 -2.20
N ALA A 44 8.63 -4.54 -1.28
CA ALA A 44 9.07 -5.82 -0.73
C ALA A 44 7.93 -6.60 -0.08
N LEU A 45 7.03 -5.93 0.65
CA LEU A 45 5.83 -6.54 1.21
C LEU A 45 4.92 -7.07 0.10
N GLY A 46 4.64 -6.28 -0.93
CA GLY A 46 3.84 -6.70 -2.06
C GLY A 46 4.38 -7.98 -2.70
N HIS A 47 5.66 -8.00 -3.02
CA HIS A 47 6.30 -9.16 -3.61
C HIS A 47 6.36 -10.37 -2.66
N SER A 48 6.54 -10.17 -1.35
CA SER A 48 6.56 -11.24 -0.34
C SER A 48 5.22 -11.97 -0.20
N ALA A 49 4.13 -11.39 -0.70
CA ALA A 49 2.82 -12.02 -0.72
C ALA A 49 2.82 -13.37 -1.46
N LEU A 50 3.57 -13.47 -2.56
CA LEU A 50 3.72 -14.74 -3.29
C LEU A 50 4.32 -15.84 -2.42
N THR A 51 5.31 -15.50 -1.58
CA THR A 51 5.88 -16.44 -0.62
C THR A 51 4.90 -16.82 0.48
N GLY A 52 4.14 -15.85 0.97
CA GLY A 52 3.08 -16.11 1.94
C GLY A 52 2.03 -17.08 1.39
N ILE A 53 1.61 -16.90 0.13
CA ILE A 53 0.72 -17.84 -0.57
C ILE A 53 1.38 -19.22 -0.71
N ALA A 54 2.63 -19.26 -1.13
CA ALA A 54 3.38 -20.50 -1.31
C ALA A 54 3.46 -21.31 0.00
N VAL A 55 3.73 -20.64 1.13
CA VAL A 55 3.70 -21.25 2.46
C VAL A 55 2.31 -21.80 2.78
N GLY A 56 1.24 -21.04 2.51
CA GLY A 56 -0.13 -21.51 2.70
C GLY A 56 -0.45 -22.76 1.90
N VAL A 57 0.00 -22.82 0.63
CA VAL A 57 -0.17 -24.00 -0.24
C VAL A 57 0.57 -25.21 0.29
N VAL A 58 1.82 -25.05 0.71
CA VAL A 58 2.63 -26.16 1.30
C VAL A 58 2.01 -26.66 2.60
N CYS A 59 1.44 -25.77 3.42
CA CYS A 59 0.73 -26.14 4.65
C CYS A 59 -0.66 -26.73 4.41
N GLY A 60 -1.11 -26.86 3.15
CA GLY A 60 -2.42 -27.40 2.81
C GLY A 60 -3.60 -26.53 3.22
N MET A 61 -3.39 -25.22 3.40
CA MET A 61 -4.43 -24.30 3.82
C MET A 61 -5.44 -24.05 2.69
N ALA A 62 -6.74 -24.20 2.99
CA ALA A 62 -7.80 -23.93 2.01
C ALA A 62 -7.86 -22.44 1.65
N ASP A 63 -7.65 -21.54 2.62
CA ASP A 63 -7.51 -20.09 2.40
C ASP A 63 -6.07 -19.66 2.68
N THR A 64 -5.36 -19.33 1.60
CA THR A 64 -3.97 -18.85 1.67
C THR A 64 -3.85 -17.40 2.16
N SER A 65 -4.96 -16.67 2.31
CA SER A 65 -4.95 -15.27 2.75
C SER A 65 -4.40 -15.11 4.16
N LEU A 66 -4.74 -16.03 5.06
CA LEU A 66 -4.25 -16.00 6.43
C LEU A 66 -2.75 -16.26 6.48
N ALA A 67 -2.25 -17.24 5.71
CA ALA A 67 -0.82 -17.51 5.59
C ALA A 67 -0.05 -16.30 5.04
N MET A 68 -0.61 -15.63 4.02
CA MET A 68 -0.07 -14.43 3.43
C MET A 68 0.05 -13.29 4.45
N VAL A 69 -0.98 -13.06 5.26
CA VAL A 69 -0.98 -12.03 6.31
C VAL A 69 0.04 -12.34 7.40
N ILE A 70 0.06 -13.57 7.92
CA ILE A 70 1.02 -13.99 8.95
C ILE A 70 2.46 -13.83 8.44
N PHE A 71 2.72 -14.33 7.22
CA PHE A 71 4.05 -14.22 6.60
C PHE A 71 4.48 -12.76 6.48
N ALA A 72 3.58 -11.87 6.04
CA ALA A 72 3.89 -10.45 5.87
C ALA A 72 4.19 -9.75 7.19
N ILE A 73 3.48 -10.08 8.27
CA ILE A 73 3.78 -9.52 9.60
C ILE A 73 5.19 -9.94 10.04
N VAL A 74 5.50 -11.23 9.93
CA VAL A 74 6.84 -11.75 10.28
C VAL A 74 7.91 -11.10 9.42
N PHE A 75 7.68 -11.01 8.12
CA PHE A 75 8.61 -10.41 7.16
C PHE A 75 8.81 -8.91 7.42
N ALA A 76 7.75 -8.16 7.72
CA ALA A 76 7.81 -6.74 8.07
C ALA A 76 8.65 -6.49 9.33
N LEU A 77 8.44 -7.30 10.38
CA LEU A 77 9.20 -7.20 11.62
C LEU A 77 10.67 -7.58 11.41
N LEU A 78 10.94 -8.61 10.61
CA LEU A 78 12.29 -9.02 10.24
C LEU A 78 13.03 -7.91 9.50
N LEU A 79 12.43 -7.33 8.45
CA LEU A 79 13.02 -6.23 7.70
C LEU A 79 13.30 -5.01 8.57
N ASN A 80 12.35 -4.66 9.46
CA ASN A 80 12.53 -3.52 10.37
C ASN A 80 13.66 -3.76 11.39
N LYS A 81 13.78 -4.99 11.89
CA LYS A 81 14.87 -5.39 12.80
C LYS A 81 16.23 -5.34 12.10
N ILE A 82 16.35 -5.94 10.91
CA ILE A 82 17.63 -6.02 10.18
C ILE A 82 18.03 -4.64 9.67
N GLY A 83 17.10 -3.82 9.16
CA GLY A 83 17.36 -2.44 8.75
C GLY A 83 17.90 -1.55 9.87
N SER A 84 17.66 -1.92 11.14
CA SER A 84 18.20 -1.21 12.30
C SER A 84 19.67 -1.55 12.64
N LEU A 85 20.26 -2.58 12.01
CA LEU A 85 21.62 -3.05 12.32
C LEU A 85 22.74 -2.26 11.64
N ASN A 86 22.40 -1.33 10.71
CA ASN A 86 23.34 -0.45 10.00
C ASN A 86 24.52 -1.18 9.29
N THR A 87 24.34 -2.43 8.90
CA THR A 87 25.37 -3.23 8.21
C THR A 87 25.45 -2.93 6.72
N ALA A 88 24.35 -2.49 6.13
CA ALA A 88 24.25 -2.06 4.74
C ALA A 88 23.17 -0.99 4.62
N SER A 89 23.00 -0.38 3.44
CA SER A 89 21.89 0.54 3.24
C SER A 89 20.55 -0.20 3.40
N THR A 90 19.57 0.46 4.01
CA THR A 90 18.24 -0.12 4.23
C THR A 90 17.63 -0.64 2.92
N ASP A 91 17.84 0.10 1.82
CA ASP A 91 17.33 -0.27 0.50
C ASP A 91 17.98 -1.56 -0.03
N THR A 92 19.29 -1.73 0.17
CA THR A 92 20.01 -2.96 -0.21
C THR A 92 19.47 -4.18 0.56
N ILE A 93 19.30 -4.03 1.88
CA ILE A 93 18.76 -5.10 2.72
C ILE A 93 17.35 -5.49 2.24
N ILE A 94 16.46 -4.51 2.06
CA ILE A 94 15.10 -4.74 1.60
C ILE A 94 15.10 -5.45 0.24
N SER A 95 15.91 -4.99 -0.71
CA SER A 95 15.99 -5.57 -2.06
C SER A 95 16.45 -7.03 -2.04
N VAL A 96 17.48 -7.36 -1.26
CA VAL A 96 17.99 -8.75 -1.15
C VAL A 96 16.93 -9.66 -0.54
N PHE A 97 16.31 -9.25 0.56
CA PHE A 97 15.26 -10.05 1.22
C PHE A 97 14.01 -10.19 0.35
N SER A 98 13.62 -9.13 -0.36
CA SER A 98 12.51 -9.16 -1.31
C SER A 98 12.78 -10.15 -2.44
N SER A 99 13.94 -10.06 -3.09
CA SER A 99 14.32 -10.96 -4.18
C SER A 99 14.38 -12.43 -3.73
N CYS A 100 14.96 -12.69 -2.57
CA CYS A 100 15.01 -14.02 -1.97
C CYS A 100 13.60 -14.55 -1.69
N SER A 101 12.74 -13.73 -1.08
CA SER A 101 11.35 -14.08 -0.81
C SER A 101 10.61 -14.44 -2.08
N VAL A 102 10.67 -13.58 -3.11
CA VAL A 102 10.01 -13.83 -4.40
C VAL A 102 10.50 -15.13 -5.04
N ALA A 103 11.82 -15.37 -5.04
CA ALA A 103 12.42 -16.56 -5.64
C ALA A 103 11.92 -17.85 -4.95
N ILE A 104 11.86 -17.85 -3.61
CA ILE A 104 11.33 -18.97 -2.84
C ILE A 104 9.85 -19.20 -3.16
N GLY A 105 9.04 -18.13 -3.14
CA GLY A 105 7.61 -18.21 -3.44
C GLY A 105 7.34 -18.78 -4.84
N LEU A 106 8.02 -18.24 -5.85
CA LEU A 106 7.89 -18.71 -7.24
C LEU A 106 8.37 -20.15 -7.42
N ALA A 107 9.49 -20.54 -6.80
CA ALA A 107 10.00 -21.91 -6.88
C ALA A 107 8.99 -22.93 -6.33
N ILE A 108 8.38 -22.64 -5.17
CA ILE A 108 7.37 -23.50 -4.55
C ILE A 108 6.12 -23.59 -5.43
N LEU A 109 5.58 -22.44 -5.88
CA LEU A 109 4.36 -22.40 -6.70
C LEU A 109 4.55 -23.04 -8.07
N SER A 110 5.73 -22.91 -8.67
CA SER A 110 6.07 -23.54 -9.97
C SER A 110 6.11 -25.06 -9.85
N LYS A 111 6.75 -25.62 -8.81
CA LYS A 111 6.83 -27.05 -8.59
C LYS A 111 5.46 -27.69 -8.36
N GLY A 112 4.54 -26.97 -7.72
CA GLY A 112 3.18 -27.47 -7.44
C GLY A 112 2.20 -27.27 -8.61
N GLY A 113 2.59 -26.67 -9.74
CA GLY A 113 1.69 -26.34 -10.86
C GLY A 113 0.64 -25.26 -10.50
N ASN A 114 0.76 -24.63 -9.35
CA ASN A 114 -0.23 -23.69 -8.81
C ASN A 114 -0.01 -22.23 -9.27
N PHE A 115 1.07 -21.94 -9.99
CA PHE A 115 1.41 -20.57 -10.36
C PHE A 115 0.28 -19.88 -11.16
N SER A 116 -0.29 -20.56 -12.16
CA SER A 116 -1.39 -20.00 -12.97
C SER A 116 -2.61 -19.61 -12.14
N LYS A 117 -2.91 -20.37 -11.07
CA LYS A 117 -4.03 -20.10 -10.16
C LYS A 117 -3.83 -18.78 -9.40
N TYR A 118 -2.59 -18.42 -9.06
CA TYR A 118 -2.27 -17.25 -8.25
C TYR A 118 -1.72 -16.07 -9.07
N SER A 119 -1.51 -16.25 -10.39
CA SER A 119 -1.00 -15.17 -11.26
C SER A 119 -1.96 -13.97 -11.34
N SER A 120 -3.27 -14.19 -11.18
CA SER A 120 -4.27 -13.09 -11.14
C SER A 120 -4.02 -12.08 -10.01
N ILE A 121 -3.37 -12.51 -8.91
CA ILE A 121 -3.03 -11.63 -7.78
C ILE A 121 -1.98 -10.58 -8.17
N LEU A 122 -1.20 -10.83 -9.23
CA LEU A 122 -0.23 -9.84 -9.72
C LEU A 122 -0.91 -8.56 -10.22
N VAL A 123 -2.03 -8.71 -10.90
CA VAL A 123 -2.78 -7.59 -11.50
C VAL A 123 -3.90 -7.10 -10.58
N GLY A 124 -4.48 -8.01 -9.79
CA GLY A 124 -5.65 -7.75 -8.95
C GLY A 124 -6.94 -7.59 -9.73
N ASP A 125 -8.06 -7.63 -9.01
CA ASP A 125 -9.39 -7.38 -9.57
C ASP A 125 -10.28 -6.66 -8.55
N VAL A 126 -10.35 -5.34 -8.66
CA VAL A 126 -11.16 -4.48 -7.77
C VAL A 126 -12.65 -4.80 -7.87
N LEU A 127 -13.09 -5.36 -9.00
CA LEU A 127 -14.51 -5.64 -9.25
C LEU A 127 -14.98 -6.91 -8.54
N SER A 128 -14.08 -7.82 -8.15
CA SER A 128 -14.38 -9.12 -7.53
C SER A 128 -14.56 -9.07 -6.00
N ILE A 129 -14.56 -7.88 -5.38
CA ILE A 129 -14.60 -7.74 -3.93
C ILE A 129 -15.87 -8.34 -3.31
N THR A 130 -15.70 -9.23 -2.34
CA THR A 130 -16.79 -9.89 -1.60
C THR A 130 -17.30 -9.05 -0.43
N LYS A 131 -18.49 -9.39 0.10
CA LYS A 131 -19.05 -8.72 1.28
C LYS A 131 -18.15 -8.88 2.52
N THR A 132 -17.58 -10.07 2.71
CA THR A 132 -16.69 -10.38 3.84
C THR A 132 -15.40 -9.56 3.77
N GLU A 133 -14.82 -9.46 2.59
CA GLU A 133 -13.59 -8.69 2.37
C GLU A 133 -13.80 -7.19 2.59
N ARG A 134 -14.98 -6.66 2.24
CA ARG A 134 -15.33 -5.27 2.58
C ARG A 134 -15.35 -5.01 4.08
N VAL A 135 -15.84 -5.97 4.87
CA VAL A 135 -15.82 -5.85 6.34
C VAL A 135 -14.38 -5.78 6.85
N TYR A 136 -13.48 -6.62 6.33
CA TYR A 136 -12.05 -6.55 6.68
C TYR A 136 -11.42 -5.20 6.32
N LEU A 137 -11.78 -4.63 5.16
CA LEU A 137 -11.32 -3.29 4.78
C LEU A 137 -11.83 -2.20 5.73
N ILE A 138 -13.09 -2.26 6.14
CA ILE A 138 -13.64 -1.29 7.08
C ILE A 138 -12.94 -1.41 8.44
N VAL A 139 -12.69 -2.63 8.91
CA VAL A 139 -11.98 -2.85 10.18
C VAL A 139 -10.57 -2.28 10.11
N ILE A 140 -9.80 -2.60 9.05
CA ILE A 140 -8.43 -2.07 8.92
C ILE A 140 -8.43 -0.55 8.73
N PHE A 141 -9.46 0.00 8.06
CA PHE A 141 -9.63 1.45 7.94
C PHE A 141 -9.77 2.11 9.31
N VAL A 142 -10.69 1.61 10.15
CA VAL A 142 -10.92 2.14 11.50
C VAL A 142 -9.65 2.00 12.35
N VAL A 143 -9.01 0.83 12.34
CA VAL A 143 -7.76 0.59 13.09
C VAL A 143 -6.67 1.56 12.64
N THR A 144 -6.54 1.79 11.34
CA THR A 144 -5.55 2.72 10.79
C THR A 144 -5.82 4.15 11.21
N ILE A 145 -7.06 4.61 11.15
CA ILE A 145 -7.42 5.98 11.57
C ILE A 145 -7.17 6.16 13.07
N VAL A 146 -7.56 5.20 13.91
CA VAL A 146 -7.29 5.25 15.36
C VAL A 146 -5.79 5.30 15.62
N PHE A 147 -5.01 4.41 14.99
CA PHE A 147 -3.55 4.43 15.10
C PHE A 147 -2.96 5.76 14.65
N TRP A 148 -3.47 6.30 13.53
CA TRP A 148 -3.03 7.58 13.00
C TRP A 148 -3.25 8.72 13.98
N VAL A 149 -4.46 8.87 14.50
CA VAL A 149 -4.82 9.94 15.45
C VAL A 149 -3.96 9.86 16.71
N LEU A 150 -3.74 8.64 17.25
CA LEU A 150 -2.96 8.45 18.48
C LEU A 150 -1.45 8.61 18.28
N CYS A 151 -0.93 8.24 17.12
CA CYS A 151 0.51 8.15 16.86
C CYS A 151 1.05 9.23 15.94
N PHE A 152 0.21 10.06 15.32
CA PHE A 152 0.59 11.08 14.34
C PHE A 152 1.77 11.95 14.76
N ASN A 153 1.64 12.62 15.91
CA ASN A 153 2.68 13.53 16.40
C ASN A 153 3.99 12.80 16.74
N LYS A 154 3.87 11.57 17.28
CA LYS A 154 5.04 10.74 17.62
C LYS A 154 5.75 10.24 16.37
N LEU A 155 5.01 9.81 15.35
CA LEU A 155 5.58 9.39 14.08
C LEU A 155 6.26 10.53 13.35
N ASN A 156 5.66 11.71 13.33
CA ASN A 156 6.28 12.91 12.74
C ASN A 156 7.57 13.29 13.48
N ALA A 157 7.57 13.26 14.81
CA ALA A 157 8.77 13.52 15.60
C ALA A 157 9.91 12.53 15.26
N ILE A 158 9.59 11.25 15.06
CA ILE A 158 10.55 10.22 14.64
C ILE A 158 11.11 10.51 13.24
N CYS A 159 10.24 10.96 12.31
CA CYS A 159 10.66 11.29 10.95
C CYS A 159 11.60 12.51 10.89
N ILE A 160 11.40 13.51 11.75
CA ILE A 160 12.22 14.71 11.79
C ILE A 160 13.58 14.41 12.42
N HIS A 161 13.60 13.85 13.64
CA HIS A 161 14.85 13.55 14.33
C HIS A 161 14.69 12.40 15.32
N ARG A 162 15.17 11.23 14.94
CA ARG A 162 15.02 9.96 15.69
C ARG A 162 15.62 10.03 17.12
N SER A 163 16.79 10.66 17.28
CA SER A 163 17.45 10.79 18.58
C SER A 163 16.68 11.71 19.52
N VAL A 164 16.16 12.83 19.01
CA VAL A 164 15.33 13.77 19.80
C VAL A 164 14.01 13.13 20.21
N ALA A 165 13.39 12.35 19.33
CA ALA A 165 12.17 11.61 19.67
C ALA A 165 12.44 10.63 20.83
N LYS A 166 13.58 9.91 20.79
CA LYS A 166 13.99 8.99 21.84
C LYS A 166 14.25 9.72 23.17
N SER A 167 14.92 10.87 23.17
CA SER A 167 15.18 11.65 24.40
C SER A 167 13.91 12.20 25.04
N LYS A 168 12.83 12.40 24.25
CA LYS A 168 11.50 12.76 24.75
C LYS A 168 10.67 11.57 25.24
N GLY A 169 11.27 10.41 25.46
CA GLY A 169 10.60 9.21 25.97
C GLY A 169 9.75 8.46 24.97
N ILE A 170 9.85 8.79 23.67
CA ILE A 170 9.09 8.07 22.64
C ILE A 170 9.74 6.70 22.39
N HIS A 171 8.98 5.63 22.51
CA HIS A 171 9.41 4.26 22.23
C HIS A 171 9.52 4.04 20.71
N VAL A 172 10.59 4.54 20.09
CA VAL A 172 10.80 4.57 18.64
C VAL A 172 10.66 3.19 18.00
N ARG A 173 11.31 2.15 18.57
CA ARG A 173 11.25 0.78 18.04
C ARG A 173 9.83 0.21 18.02
N LEU A 174 9.07 0.44 19.09
CA LEU A 174 7.69 -0.04 19.17
C LEU A 174 6.80 0.61 18.12
N LEU A 175 6.91 1.93 17.95
CA LEU A 175 6.14 2.67 16.95
C LEU A 175 6.54 2.30 15.51
N ASP A 176 7.83 2.08 15.26
CA ASP A 176 8.29 1.61 13.95
C ASP A 176 7.77 0.21 13.64
N ASN A 177 7.77 -0.71 14.62
CA ASN A 177 7.22 -2.05 14.45
C ASN A 177 5.70 -2.03 14.24
N LEU A 178 4.96 -1.26 15.05
CA LEU A 178 3.51 -1.11 14.88
C LEU A 178 3.16 -0.52 13.52
N PHE A 179 3.90 0.49 13.07
CA PHE A 179 3.72 1.07 11.75
C PHE A 179 4.02 0.05 10.64
N ALA A 180 5.11 -0.71 10.74
CA ALA A 180 5.48 -1.75 9.78
C ALA A 180 4.42 -2.85 9.68
N VAL A 181 3.90 -3.32 10.82
CA VAL A 181 2.82 -4.31 10.87
C VAL A 181 1.54 -3.77 10.26
N LEU A 182 1.18 -2.52 10.56
CA LEU A 182 -0.02 -1.89 10.00
C LEU A 182 0.08 -1.75 8.48
N VAL A 183 1.23 -1.32 7.95
CA VAL A 183 1.48 -1.26 6.50
C VAL A 183 1.38 -2.66 5.89
N ALA A 184 1.96 -3.68 6.53
CA ALA A 184 1.88 -5.06 6.05
C ALA A 184 0.43 -5.56 5.98
N LEU A 185 -0.39 -5.29 6.99
CA LEU A 185 -1.82 -5.64 7.00
C LEU A 185 -2.59 -4.95 5.88
N ILE A 186 -2.40 -3.64 5.71
CA ILE A 186 -3.06 -2.86 4.66
C ILE A 186 -2.69 -3.40 3.29
N VAL A 187 -1.39 -3.61 3.03
CA VAL A 187 -0.88 -4.14 1.76
C VAL A 187 -1.47 -5.52 1.48
N MET A 188 -1.39 -6.46 2.44
CA MET A 188 -1.85 -7.84 2.23
C MET A 188 -3.36 -7.95 2.02
N LEU A 189 -4.15 -7.19 2.77
CA LEU A 189 -5.60 -7.18 2.59
C LEU A 189 -6.02 -6.53 1.27
N SER A 190 -5.22 -5.61 0.73
CA SER A 190 -5.53 -4.90 -0.52
C SER A 190 -5.03 -5.61 -1.77
N ILE A 191 -4.09 -6.54 -1.65
CA ILE A 191 -3.39 -7.17 -2.78
C ILE A 191 -4.34 -7.90 -3.73
N LYS A 192 -5.33 -8.61 -3.24
CA LYS A 192 -6.27 -9.37 -4.06
C LYS A 192 -7.05 -8.50 -5.03
N TRP A 193 -7.32 -7.25 -4.65
CA TRP A 193 -8.14 -6.33 -5.46
C TRP A 193 -7.31 -5.38 -6.30
N ILE A 194 -6.20 -4.89 -5.74
CA ILE A 194 -5.34 -3.91 -6.42
C ILE A 194 -4.25 -4.59 -7.23
N GLY A 195 -3.74 -5.72 -6.74
CA GLY A 195 -2.61 -6.43 -7.33
C GLY A 195 -1.25 -5.98 -6.76
N ILE A 196 -0.31 -6.94 -6.78
CA ILE A 196 1.05 -6.73 -6.23
C ILE A 196 1.78 -5.61 -6.96
N LEU A 197 1.69 -5.57 -8.30
CA LEU A 197 2.44 -4.64 -9.13
C LEU A 197 2.03 -3.18 -8.96
N ILE A 198 0.81 -2.94 -8.50
CA ILE A 198 0.16 -1.64 -8.51
C ILE A 198 0.13 -1.00 -7.12
N ILE A 199 0.07 -1.83 -6.07
CA ILE A 199 -0.14 -1.36 -4.69
C ILE A 199 0.95 -0.39 -4.21
N ASN A 200 2.22 -0.64 -4.59
CA ASN A 200 3.32 0.24 -4.25
C ASN A 200 3.18 1.63 -4.90
N ALA A 201 2.77 1.65 -6.18
CA ALA A 201 2.54 2.91 -6.89
C ALA A 201 1.43 3.73 -6.23
N LEU A 202 0.33 3.09 -5.80
CA LEU A 202 -0.78 3.76 -5.13
C LEU A 202 -0.43 4.28 -3.74
N LEU A 203 0.50 3.65 -3.03
CA LEU A 203 1.00 4.14 -1.75
C LEU A 203 1.94 5.35 -1.93
N ILE A 204 2.74 5.38 -3.00
CA ILE A 204 3.81 6.37 -3.16
C ILE A 204 3.38 7.58 -3.98
N LEU A 205 2.70 7.38 -5.13
CA LEU A 205 2.42 8.47 -6.08
C LEU A 205 1.60 9.62 -5.50
N PRO A 206 0.48 9.39 -4.79
CA PRO A 206 -0.29 10.50 -4.21
C PRO A 206 0.50 11.28 -3.17
N ALA A 207 1.27 10.57 -2.33
CA ALA A 207 2.12 11.20 -1.33
C ALA A 207 3.26 12.00 -1.98
N ALA A 208 3.94 11.45 -2.98
CA ALA A 208 4.99 12.16 -3.71
C ALA A 208 4.45 13.39 -4.45
N SER A 209 3.26 13.29 -5.05
CA SER A 209 2.56 14.40 -5.70
C SER A 209 2.27 15.53 -4.72
N SER A 210 1.71 15.17 -3.57
CA SER A 210 1.41 16.12 -2.50
C SER A 210 2.67 16.82 -1.99
N ARG A 211 3.79 16.11 -1.84
CA ARG A 211 5.06 16.68 -1.39
C ARG A 211 5.59 17.77 -2.33
N ASN A 212 5.29 17.69 -3.62
CA ASN A 212 5.71 18.69 -4.59
C ASN A 212 5.07 20.06 -4.37
N ILE A 213 3.87 20.11 -3.77
CA ILE A 213 3.07 21.33 -3.62
C ILE A 213 2.85 21.78 -2.17
N SER A 214 3.01 20.89 -1.20
CA SER A 214 2.75 21.19 0.22
C SER A 214 3.89 21.98 0.86
N GLU A 215 3.54 22.90 1.74
CA GLU A 215 4.48 23.68 2.55
C GLU A 215 4.60 23.12 3.98
N ASN A 216 3.54 22.52 4.49
CA ASN A 216 3.50 21.98 5.84
C ASN A 216 2.93 20.56 5.90
N MET A 217 3.10 19.87 7.05
CA MET A 217 2.70 18.47 7.20
C MET A 217 1.19 18.25 7.12
N ARG A 218 0.37 19.25 7.49
CA ARG A 218 -1.09 19.10 7.41
C ARG A 218 -1.55 19.14 5.97
N GLU A 219 -1.07 20.08 5.19
CA GLU A 219 -1.31 20.16 3.74
C GLU A 219 -0.81 18.92 3.03
N TYR A 220 0.37 18.42 3.42
CA TYR A 220 0.95 17.22 2.86
C TYR A 220 0.02 16.02 2.96
N HIS A 221 -0.56 15.78 4.14
CA HIS A 221 -1.50 14.69 4.34
C HIS A 221 -2.83 14.94 3.62
N PHE A 222 -3.33 16.16 3.69
CA PHE A 222 -4.60 16.55 3.07
C PHE A 222 -4.57 16.37 1.55
N PHE A 223 -3.56 16.92 0.87
CA PHE A 223 -3.43 16.77 -0.58
C PHE A 223 -3.13 15.32 -0.98
N SER A 224 -2.37 14.58 -0.18
CA SER A 224 -2.13 13.17 -0.46
C SER A 224 -3.43 12.35 -0.47
N VAL A 225 -4.31 12.58 0.50
CA VAL A 225 -5.62 11.92 0.54
C VAL A 225 -6.49 12.34 -0.65
N ILE A 226 -6.53 13.64 -0.97
CA ILE A 226 -7.30 14.15 -2.13
C ILE A 226 -6.81 13.50 -3.43
N PHE A 227 -5.50 13.49 -3.67
CA PHE A 227 -4.94 12.91 -4.91
C PHE A 227 -5.18 11.41 -4.99
N SER A 228 -5.09 10.71 -3.86
CA SER A 228 -5.38 9.28 -3.81
C SER A 228 -6.85 8.99 -4.12
N VAL A 229 -7.78 9.69 -3.47
CA VAL A 229 -9.22 9.52 -3.70
C VAL A 229 -9.59 9.92 -5.14
N PHE A 230 -9.08 11.04 -5.61
CA PHE A 230 -9.34 11.52 -6.97
C PHE A 230 -8.85 10.52 -8.02
N SER A 231 -7.60 10.03 -7.91
CA SER A 231 -7.06 9.02 -8.82
C SER A 231 -7.86 7.72 -8.77
N GLY A 232 -8.33 7.33 -7.58
CA GLY A 232 -9.16 6.14 -7.40
C GLY A 232 -10.51 6.25 -8.12
N ILE A 233 -11.24 7.33 -7.89
CA ILE A 233 -12.57 7.55 -8.50
C ILE A 233 -12.46 7.72 -10.00
N VAL A 234 -11.58 8.59 -10.48
CA VAL A 234 -11.40 8.87 -11.91
C VAL A 234 -10.87 7.63 -12.63
N GLY A 235 -9.88 6.93 -12.03
CA GLY A 235 -9.34 5.70 -12.59
C GLY A 235 -10.38 4.61 -12.72
N LEU A 236 -11.27 4.43 -11.72
CA LEU A 236 -12.37 3.49 -11.77
C LEU A 236 -13.38 3.85 -12.89
N ALA A 237 -13.75 5.12 -13.00
CA ALA A 237 -14.67 5.59 -14.03
C ALA A 237 -14.08 5.42 -15.44
N VAL A 238 -12.83 5.84 -15.65
CA VAL A 238 -12.16 5.71 -16.96
C VAL A 238 -11.96 4.24 -17.33
N SER A 239 -11.60 3.38 -16.39
CA SER A 239 -11.49 1.92 -16.57
C SER A 239 -12.77 1.33 -17.16
N TYR A 240 -13.93 1.72 -16.65
CA TYR A 240 -15.23 1.28 -17.15
C TYR A 240 -15.46 1.67 -18.61
N TYR A 241 -15.17 2.92 -19.00
CA TYR A 241 -15.40 3.40 -20.36
C TYR A 241 -14.39 2.88 -21.38
N THR A 242 -13.17 2.57 -20.93
CA THR A 242 -12.08 2.09 -21.80
C THR A 242 -11.94 0.57 -21.84
N ASN A 243 -12.69 -0.17 -20.99
CA ASN A 243 -12.58 -1.62 -20.82
C ASN A 243 -11.15 -2.08 -20.49
N VAL A 244 -10.43 -1.27 -19.69
CA VAL A 244 -9.07 -1.56 -19.21
C VAL A 244 -9.13 -1.94 -17.73
N ALA A 245 -8.19 -2.77 -17.25
CA ALA A 245 -8.11 -3.17 -15.85
C ALA A 245 -8.05 -1.93 -14.93
N THR A 246 -8.82 -1.94 -13.85
CA THR A 246 -9.03 -0.78 -12.97
C THR A 246 -7.74 -0.34 -12.26
N GLY A 247 -6.95 -1.28 -11.76
CA GLY A 247 -5.72 -0.97 -11.05
C GLY A 247 -4.72 -0.15 -11.87
N PRO A 248 -4.29 -0.61 -13.06
CA PRO A 248 -3.42 0.15 -13.96
C PRO A 248 -3.96 1.53 -14.29
N MET A 249 -5.28 1.67 -14.50
CA MET A 249 -5.88 2.96 -14.83
C MET A 249 -5.78 3.96 -13.67
N ILE A 250 -6.00 3.50 -12.44
CA ILE A 250 -5.82 4.34 -11.23
C ILE A 250 -4.36 4.82 -11.13
N VAL A 251 -3.38 3.94 -11.38
CA VAL A 251 -1.96 4.30 -11.35
C VAL A 251 -1.61 5.31 -12.44
N ILE A 252 -2.14 5.16 -13.65
CA ILE A 252 -1.92 6.12 -14.75
C ILE A 252 -2.42 7.51 -14.33
N ILE A 253 -3.63 7.62 -13.78
CA ILE A 253 -4.17 8.90 -13.30
C ILE A 253 -3.29 9.48 -12.18
N ALA A 254 -2.90 8.65 -11.19
CA ALA A 254 -2.00 9.10 -10.12
C ALA A 254 -0.63 9.57 -10.67
N SER A 255 -0.11 8.91 -11.70
CA SER A 255 1.14 9.29 -12.37
C SER A 255 1.01 10.63 -13.11
N VAL A 256 -0.11 10.86 -13.79
CA VAL A 256 -0.39 12.15 -14.45
C VAL A 256 -0.42 13.27 -13.40
N ILE A 257 -1.06 13.05 -12.24
CA ILE A 257 -1.06 14.02 -11.13
C ILE A 257 0.37 14.25 -10.65
N TYR A 258 1.16 13.19 -10.48
CA TYR A 258 2.55 13.32 -10.02
C TYR A 258 3.40 14.15 -10.98
N PHE A 259 3.38 13.86 -12.28
CA PHE A 259 4.16 14.62 -13.26
C PHE A 259 3.67 16.06 -13.38
N SER A 260 2.36 16.28 -13.31
CA SER A 260 1.78 17.64 -13.29
C SER A 260 2.28 18.44 -12.09
N THR A 261 2.19 17.86 -10.88
CA THR A 261 2.68 18.54 -9.67
C THR A 261 4.21 18.70 -9.66
N PHE A 262 4.95 17.79 -10.26
CA PHE A 262 6.40 17.88 -10.39
C PHE A 262 6.84 19.06 -11.29
N ILE A 263 6.15 19.25 -12.42
CA ILE A 263 6.45 20.31 -13.38
C ILE A 263 6.00 21.69 -12.84
N PHE A 264 4.77 21.76 -12.31
CA PHE A 264 4.16 23.01 -11.92
C PHE A 264 4.32 23.36 -10.43
N GLY A 265 4.63 22.39 -9.57
CA GLY A 265 4.69 22.58 -8.11
C GLY A 265 5.73 23.61 -7.66
N ARG A 266 6.84 23.75 -8.39
CA ARG A 266 7.84 24.80 -8.14
C ARG A 266 7.31 26.22 -8.38
N LYS A 267 6.31 26.37 -9.25
CA LYS A 267 5.66 27.67 -9.52
C LYS A 267 4.58 28.01 -8.51
N LEU A 268 3.99 27.00 -7.87
CA LEU A 268 2.94 27.15 -6.86
C LEU A 268 3.50 27.45 -5.45
N LYS A 269 4.80 27.19 -5.22
CA LYS A 269 5.51 27.49 -3.96
C LYS A 269 6.15 28.88 -3.91
N LYS A 270 5.91 29.72 -4.92
CA LYS A 270 6.27 31.14 -4.94
C LYS A 270 5.03 32.00 -4.67
#